data_6877384cf264ba2be43c529357a746ac
#
_entry.id   6877384cf264ba2be43c529357a746ac
#
_cell.length_a   1.000
_cell.length_b   1.000
_cell.length_c   1.000
_cell.angle_alpha   90.00
_cell.angle_beta   90.00
_cell.angle_gamma   90.00
#
_symmetry.space_group_name_H-M   'P 1'
#
loop_
_entity.id
_entity.type
_entity.pdbx_description
1 polymer ?
#
loop_
_entity_poly.entity_id
_entity_poly.type
_entity_poly.pdbx_seq_one_letter_code
_entity_poly.pdbx_strand_id
1 'polypeptide(L)'
;MKIATILGTRPEIIKMAPIIAEISKRGINQIVLHTGQHYDKEMSDNFFRDLEIPAPDYNIHVGSGTHGKQTGLMMEGIEKILMEEKPDIVLVQGDTNAVLAGALVCAKLHIAVGHVEAGLRSFDLTMPEEINRRVADVCSIMYYIPTEESAINLLAEGFSRKNLFITGNTVVDACFRHLEIAKKRGFEEESLKELDIDNMDNILTLTMHRAENVDVKERVTNIIEALKELSDMNIVFPIHPRTKNTLKNFGLFDELNNLSHVHIVKPIGYLDFLLLTSKSTLILTDSGGLQEEAITLDVPALTLRYNTERPETVTAGGNILVGSNKQAILENANKILNDKEFADKMKNAINPYGQGDAAQKTVDAIEKYYMEGKFNITAPEDIMDSFTRKMASIDEDITVSEFEEKENALIHLVFDGEKMKFPSDELNINGMMITYDKKE
;
A
#
# COMPACT_ATOMS: atom_id res chain seq x y z
N MET A 1 -21.34 -18.50 -3.32
CA MET A 1 -20.02 -17.91 -3.60
C MET A 1 -19.07 -18.22 -2.47
N LYS A 2 -17.83 -18.61 -2.81
CA LYS A 2 -16.76 -18.91 -1.87
C LYS A 2 -15.52 -18.11 -2.27
N ILE A 3 -15.01 -17.29 -1.35
CA ILE A 3 -13.86 -16.42 -1.59
C ILE A 3 -12.68 -16.95 -0.79
N ALA A 4 -11.51 -17.10 -1.41
CA ALA A 4 -10.27 -17.35 -0.70
C ALA A 4 -9.39 -16.09 -0.69
N THR A 5 -8.72 -15.82 0.43
CA THR A 5 -7.77 -14.72 0.57
C THR A 5 -6.41 -15.27 0.91
N ILE A 6 -5.38 -14.93 0.13
CA ILE A 6 -4.00 -15.37 0.36
C ILE A 6 -3.21 -14.22 0.97
N LEU A 7 -2.52 -14.49 2.08
CA LEU A 7 -1.75 -13.53 2.86
C LEU A 7 -0.36 -14.07 3.15
N GLY A 8 0.65 -13.22 3.10
CA GLY A 8 2.04 -13.61 3.38
C GLY A 8 2.71 -12.81 4.50
N THR A 9 2.39 -11.53 4.60
CA THR A 9 3.08 -10.59 5.48
C THR A 9 2.12 -9.78 6.33
N ARG A 10 2.63 -9.13 7.39
CA ARG A 10 1.82 -8.25 8.25
C ARG A 10 1.16 -7.10 7.49
N PRO A 11 1.84 -6.37 6.59
CA PRO A 11 1.18 -5.34 5.79
C PRO A 11 -0.01 -5.86 4.98
N GLU A 12 0.09 -7.06 4.39
CA GLU A 12 -1.03 -7.68 3.70
C GLU A 12 -2.19 -7.99 4.65
N ILE A 13 -1.91 -8.52 5.85
CA ILE A 13 -2.95 -8.78 6.85
C ILE A 13 -3.66 -7.49 7.25
N ILE A 14 -2.90 -6.40 7.50
CA ILE A 14 -3.46 -5.09 7.85
C ILE A 14 -4.40 -4.59 6.74
N LYS A 15 -3.91 -4.55 5.51
CA LYS A 15 -4.65 -4.00 4.37
C LYS A 15 -5.84 -4.87 3.94
N MET A 16 -5.77 -6.20 4.15
CA MET A 16 -6.87 -7.11 3.82
C MET A 16 -7.88 -7.30 4.96
N ALA A 17 -7.54 -6.91 6.20
CA ALA A 17 -8.45 -7.03 7.33
C ALA A 17 -9.84 -6.39 7.09
N PRO A 18 -9.96 -5.20 6.50
CA PRO A 18 -11.27 -4.61 6.17
C PRO A 18 -12.08 -5.45 5.18
N ILE A 19 -11.43 -6.00 4.14
CA ILE A 19 -12.11 -6.86 3.14
C ILE A 19 -12.56 -8.17 3.79
N ILE A 20 -11.70 -8.82 4.57
CA ILE A 20 -12.03 -10.05 5.31
C ILE A 20 -13.21 -9.82 6.26
N ALA A 21 -13.21 -8.69 6.97
CA ALA A 21 -14.30 -8.30 7.86
C ALA A 21 -15.61 -8.03 7.10
N GLU A 22 -15.55 -7.36 5.94
CA GLU A 22 -16.73 -7.09 5.11
C GLU A 22 -17.32 -8.38 4.50
N ILE A 23 -16.47 -9.30 4.05
CA ILE A 23 -16.90 -10.64 3.59
C ILE A 23 -17.61 -11.39 4.72
N SER A 24 -17.04 -11.41 5.93
CA SER A 24 -17.65 -12.03 7.11
C SER A 24 -18.99 -11.39 7.47
N LYS A 25 -19.06 -10.07 7.47
CA LYS A 25 -20.28 -9.29 7.77
C LYS A 25 -21.43 -9.62 6.81
N ARG A 26 -21.13 -9.88 5.53
CA ARG A 26 -22.12 -10.29 4.52
C ARG A 26 -22.48 -11.77 4.58
N GLY A 27 -21.85 -12.55 5.44
CA GLY A 27 -22.09 -13.99 5.54
C GLY A 27 -21.65 -14.79 4.33
N ILE A 28 -20.71 -14.25 3.54
CA ILE A 28 -20.13 -14.93 2.39
C ILE A 28 -19.13 -15.98 2.89
N ASN A 29 -19.17 -17.18 2.30
CA ASN A 29 -18.22 -18.24 2.63
C ASN A 29 -16.79 -17.80 2.23
N GLN A 30 -15.88 -17.77 3.22
CA GLN A 30 -14.50 -17.37 2.97
C GLN A 30 -13.50 -18.35 3.58
N ILE A 31 -12.31 -18.34 2.99
CA ILE A 31 -11.15 -19.07 3.47
C ILE A 31 -9.97 -18.09 3.49
N VAL A 32 -9.24 -18.08 4.57
CA VAL A 32 -8.02 -17.30 4.73
C VAL A 32 -6.81 -18.23 4.75
N LEU A 33 -5.94 -18.09 3.76
CA LEU A 33 -4.67 -18.81 3.65
C LEU A 33 -3.53 -17.89 4.05
N HIS A 34 -2.76 -18.29 5.05
CA HIS A 34 -1.53 -17.63 5.43
C HIS A 34 -0.32 -18.45 4.97
N THR A 35 0.60 -17.85 4.20
CA THR A 35 1.78 -18.58 3.67
C THR A 35 2.86 -18.83 4.72
N GLY A 36 2.80 -18.11 5.85
CA GLY A 36 3.73 -18.33 6.97
C GLY A 36 5.16 -17.89 6.65
N GLN A 37 5.33 -16.74 6.05
CA GLN A 37 6.65 -16.19 5.70
C GLN A 37 7.52 -15.88 6.92
N HIS A 38 6.93 -15.68 8.10
CA HIS A 38 7.62 -15.46 9.37
C HIS A 38 7.36 -16.61 10.36
N TYR A 39 8.39 -17.03 11.10
CA TYR A 39 8.41 -18.25 11.92
C TYR A 39 7.54 -18.23 13.19
N ASP A 40 7.03 -17.07 13.61
CA ASP A 40 6.41 -16.94 14.92
C ASP A 40 4.88 -17.09 14.83
N LYS A 41 4.42 -18.33 15.09
CA LYS A 41 2.99 -18.68 15.08
C LYS A 41 2.19 -17.86 16.10
N GLU A 42 2.71 -17.73 17.32
CA GLU A 42 2.03 -16.98 18.39
C GLU A 42 1.88 -15.50 18.04
N MET A 43 2.90 -14.90 17.42
CA MET A 43 2.84 -13.51 16.97
C MET A 43 1.83 -13.31 15.81
N SER A 44 1.69 -14.31 14.93
CA SER A 44 0.72 -14.23 13.83
C SER A 44 -0.72 -14.37 14.35
N ASP A 45 -1.00 -15.38 15.18
CA ASP A 45 -2.34 -15.64 15.71
C ASP A 45 -2.83 -14.49 16.60
N ASN A 46 -1.94 -13.90 17.40
CA ASN A 46 -2.23 -12.70 18.19
C ASN A 46 -2.59 -11.53 17.30
N PHE A 47 -1.90 -11.38 16.17
CA PHE A 47 -2.12 -10.27 15.25
C PHE A 47 -3.51 -10.32 14.58
N PHE A 48 -3.97 -11.51 14.13
CA PHE A 48 -5.34 -11.68 13.62
C PHE A 48 -6.38 -11.34 14.68
N ARG A 49 -6.17 -11.78 15.92
CA ARG A 49 -7.05 -11.45 17.05
C ARG A 49 -7.05 -9.96 17.36
N ASP A 50 -5.89 -9.32 17.38
CA ASP A 50 -5.76 -7.90 17.67
C ASP A 50 -6.48 -7.02 16.62
N LEU A 51 -6.53 -7.47 15.37
CA LEU A 51 -7.26 -6.81 14.30
C LEU A 51 -8.73 -7.21 14.20
N GLU A 52 -9.24 -8.03 15.15
CA GLU A 52 -10.63 -8.53 15.19
C GLU A 52 -11.08 -9.17 13.86
N ILE A 53 -10.22 -9.99 13.25
CA ILE A 53 -10.52 -10.78 12.05
C ILE A 53 -10.37 -12.28 12.33
N PRO A 54 -11.02 -13.14 11.54
CA PRO A 54 -10.87 -14.60 11.69
C PRO A 54 -9.42 -15.02 11.60
N ALA A 55 -9.02 -15.99 12.43
CA ALA A 55 -7.74 -16.66 12.26
C ALA A 55 -7.67 -17.35 10.88
N PRO A 56 -6.48 -17.53 10.30
CA PRO A 56 -6.36 -18.20 9.03
C PRO A 56 -6.81 -19.67 9.14
N ASP A 57 -7.60 -20.11 8.16
CA ASP A 57 -8.03 -21.51 8.06
C ASP A 57 -6.86 -22.44 7.75
N TYR A 58 -5.88 -21.93 6.98
CA TYR A 58 -4.68 -22.65 6.57
C TYR A 58 -3.42 -21.82 6.80
N ASN A 59 -2.37 -22.49 7.29
CA ASN A 59 -1.03 -21.90 7.37
C ASN A 59 -0.01 -22.86 6.71
N ILE A 60 0.67 -22.40 5.64
CA ILE A 60 1.59 -23.21 4.85
C ILE A 60 2.96 -23.34 5.52
N HIS A 61 3.31 -22.43 6.45
CA HIS A 61 4.58 -22.43 7.20
C HIS A 61 5.84 -22.43 6.33
N VAL A 62 5.88 -21.64 5.28
CA VAL A 62 7.00 -21.62 4.32
C VAL A 62 8.32 -21.16 4.94
N GLY A 63 8.24 -20.20 5.88
CA GLY A 63 9.42 -19.64 6.53
C GLY A 63 10.27 -18.74 5.62
N SER A 64 11.47 -18.39 6.10
CA SER A 64 12.43 -17.56 5.37
C SER A 64 13.23 -18.37 4.35
N GLY A 65 13.61 -17.75 3.24
CA GLY A 65 14.40 -18.40 2.21
C GLY A 65 14.80 -17.44 1.09
N THR A 66 15.50 -17.96 0.07
CA THR A 66 15.71 -17.22 -1.18
C THR A 66 14.37 -17.06 -1.90
N HIS A 67 14.21 -15.99 -2.70
CA HIS A 67 12.95 -15.70 -3.39
C HIS A 67 12.41 -16.93 -4.16
N GLY A 68 13.24 -17.57 -4.99
CA GLY A 68 12.80 -18.73 -5.78
C GLY A 68 12.35 -19.92 -4.93
N LYS A 69 13.09 -20.26 -3.87
CA LYS A 69 12.72 -21.35 -2.95
C LYS A 69 11.40 -21.03 -2.23
N GLN A 70 11.30 -19.83 -1.71
CA GLN A 70 10.15 -19.39 -0.95
C GLN A 70 8.88 -19.38 -1.83
N THR A 71 8.96 -18.77 -3.03
CA THR A 71 7.85 -18.75 -4.00
C THR A 71 7.44 -20.16 -4.40
N GLY A 72 8.39 -21.05 -4.70
CA GLY A 72 8.10 -22.44 -5.06
C GLY A 72 7.35 -23.22 -3.97
N LEU A 73 7.78 -23.10 -2.70
CA LEU A 73 7.09 -23.73 -1.56
C LEU A 73 5.71 -23.14 -1.32
N MET A 74 5.53 -21.83 -1.51
CA MET A 74 4.21 -21.18 -1.44
C MET A 74 3.30 -21.73 -2.52
N MET A 75 3.76 -21.82 -3.78
CA MET A 75 2.98 -22.37 -4.89
C MET A 75 2.51 -23.80 -4.62
N GLU A 76 3.39 -24.68 -4.18
CA GLU A 76 3.05 -26.07 -3.85
C GLU A 76 1.96 -26.15 -2.77
N GLY A 77 2.11 -25.38 -1.69
CA GLY A 77 1.16 -25.38 -0.58
C GLY A 77 -0.20 -24.78 -0.96
N ILE A 78 -0.19 -23.67 -1.71
CA ILE A 78 -1.42 -22.99 -2.21
C ILE A 78 -2.17 -23.91 -3.17
N GLU A 79 -1.49 -24.52 -4.14
CA GLU A 79 -2.11 -25.41 -5.12
C GLU A 79 -2.87 -26.55 -4.45
N LYS A 80 -2.25 -27.23 -3.49
CA LYS A 80 -2.87 -28.32 -2.76
C LYS A 80 -4.18 -27.89 -2.07
N ILE A 81 -4.17 -26.74 -1.39
CA ILE A 81 -5.35 -26.23 -0.68
C ILE A 81 -6.44 -25.82 -1.66
N LEU A 82 -6.09 -25.10 -2.73
CA LEU A 82 -7.07 -24.63 -3.70
C LEU A 82 -7.74 -25.76 -4.51
N MET A 83 -7.04 -26.86 -4.76
CA MET A 83 -7.61 -28.06 -5.39
C MET A 83 -8.66 -28.73 -4.49
N GLU A 84 -8.51 -28.68 -3.16
CA GLU A 84 -9.46 -29.22 -2.20
C GLU A 84 -10.64 -28.27 -2.00
N GLU A 85 -10.36 -26.98 -1.81
CA GLU A 85 -11.34 -25.97 -1.40
C GLU A 85 -12.17 -25.39 -2.54
N LYS A 86 -11.64 -25.33 -3.76
CA LYS A 86 -12.31 -24.89 -4.97
C LYS A 86 -13.07 -23.58 -4.82
N PRO A 87 -12.39 -22.47 -4.43
CA PRO A 87 -13.06 -21.18 -4.32
C PRO A 87 -13.49 -20.67 -5.69
N ASP A 88 -14.53 -19.83 -5.71
CA ASP A 88 -14.99 -19.16 -6.93
C ASP A 88 -14.00 -18.05 -7.36
N ILE A 89 -13.38 -17.40 -6.38
CA ILE A 89 -12.37 -16.35 -6.61
C ILE A 89 -11.33 -16.37 -5.48
N VAL A 90 -10.09 -16.02 -5.83
CA VAL A 90 -9.00 -15.81 -4.89
C VAL A 90 -8.59 -14.34 -4.90
N LEU A 91 -8.46 -13.75 -3.71
CA LEU A 91 -7.94 -12.40 -3.53
C LEU A 91 -6.47 -12.45 -3.14
N VAL A 92 -5.66 -11.64 -3.80
CA VAL A 92 -4.26 -11.35 -3.47
C VAL A 92 -4.07 -9.85 -3.32
N GLN A 93 -3.13 -9.38 -2.49
CA GLN A 93 -2.96 -7.96 -2.20
C GLN A 93 -1.51 -7.52 -2.29
N GLY A 94 -1.23 -6.50 -3.11
CA GLY A 94 0.09 -5.89 -3.24
C GLY A 94 1.04 -6.70 -4.11
N ASP A 95 2.28 -6.89 -3.65
CA ASP A 95 3.39 -7.29 -4.52
C ASP A 95 4.41 -8.25 -3.88
N THR A 96 4.00 -8.99 -2.86
CA THR A 96 4.89 -9.95 -2.19
C THR A 96 5.05 -11.25 -2.99
N ASN A 97 5.97 -12.12 -2.54
CA ASN A 97 6.10 -13.46 -3.11
C ASN A 97 4.83 -14.31 -2.93
N ALA A 98 4.03 -14.05 -1.89
CA ALA A 98 2.75 -14.73 -1.67
C ALA A 98 1.71 -14.34 -2.74
N VAL A 99 1.70 -13.07 -3.13
CA VAL A 99 0.86 -12.53 -4.21
C VAL A 99 1.22 -13.18 -5.54
N LEU A 100 2.51 -13.18 -5.90
CA LEU A 100 3.02 -13.84 -7.10
C LEU A 100 2.62 -15.32 -7.13
N ALA A 101 2.91 -16.05 -6.05
CA ALA A 101 2.62 -17.49 -5.96
C ALA A 101 1.11 -17.76 -6.08
N GLY A 102 0.29 -17.01 -5.34
CA GLY A 102 -1.16 -17.15 -5.34
C GLY A 102 -1.77 -16.89 -6.71
N ALA A 103 -1.45 -15.75 -7.32
CA ALA A 103 -1.98 -15.37 -8.63
C ALA A 103 -1.59 -16.39 -9.72
N LEU A 104 -0.33 -16.81 -9.74
CA LEU A 104 0.15 -17.75 -10.75
C LEU A 104 -0.48 -19.15 -10.61
N VAL A 105 -0.60 -19.68 -9.39
CA VAL A 105 -1.27 -20.97 -9.13
C VAL A 105 -2.73 -20.89 -9.56
N CYS A 106 -3.46 -19.84 -9.17
CA CYS A 106 -4.86 -19.67 -9.55
C CYS A 106 -5.04 -19.64 -11.07
N ALA A 107 -4.19 -18.89 -11.79
CA ALA A 107 -4.24 -18.83 -13.24
C ALA A 107 -4.03 -20.22 -13.89
N LYS A 108 -3.17 -21.08 -13.31
CA LYS A 108 -2.94 -22.46 -13.79
C LYS A 108 -4.09 -23.41 -13.43
N LEU A 109 -4.76 -23.19 -12.31
CA LEU A 109 -5.93 -23.96 -11.88
C LEU A 109 -7.24 -23.45 -12.47
N HIS A 110 -7.20 -22.41 -13.29
CA HIS A 110 -8.39 -21.76 -13.86
C HIS A 110 -9.35 -21.21 -12.79
N ILE A 111 -8.81 -20.68 -11.70
CA ILE A 111 -9.56 -20.00 -10.64
C ILE A 111 -9.43 -18.49 -10.87
N ALA A 112 -10.55 -17.78 -10.77
CA ALA A 112 -10.58 -16.32 -10.88
C ALA A 112 -9.67 -15.67 -9.83
N VAL A 113 -8.92 -14.62 -10.23
CA VAL A 113 -8.07 -13.83 -9.33
C VAL A 113 -8.53 -12.40 -9.30
N GLY A 114 -8.70 -11.87 -8.09
CA GLY A 114 -8.88 -10.45 -7.82
C GLY A 114 -7.61 -9.87 -7.18
N HIS A 115 -6.99 -8.90 -7.84
CA HIS A 115 -5.79 -8.24 -7.34
C HIS A 115 -6.15 -6.93 -6.64
N VAL A 116 -5.97 -6.87 -5.34
CA VAL A 116 -6.15 -5.68 -4.50
C VAL A 116 -4.87 -4.87 -4.52
N GLU A 117 -4.97 -3.57 -4.71
CA GLU A 117 -3.83 -2.64 -4.92
C GLU A 117 -3.15 -2.88 -6.29
N ALA A 118 -3.96 -3.23 -7.29
CA ALA A 118 -3.51 -3.47 -8.65
C ALA A 118 -3.06 -2.18 -9.37
N GLY A 119 -2.18 -2.33 -10.35
CA GLY A 119 -1.77 -1.24 -11.25
C GLY A 119 -0.72 -0.28 -10.70
N LEU A 120 -0.24 -0.45 -9.48
CA LEU A 120 0.92 0.29 -8.99
C LEU A 120 2.16 -0.06 -9.82
N ARG A 121 2.99 0.94 -10.13
CA ARG A 121 4.26 0.75 -10.86
C ARG A 121 5.37 1.60 -10.25
N SER A 122 6.52 0.98 -10.04
CA SER A 122 7.79 1.68 -9.75
C SER A 122 8.62 1.87 -11.01
N PHE A 123 8.33 1.07 -12.05
CA PHE A 123 9.11 0.96 -13.30
C PHE A 123 10.56 0.51 -13.08
N ASP A 124 10.95 0.16 -11.87
CA ASP A 124 12.28 -0.35 -11.53
C ASP A 124 12.26 -1.89 -11.53
N LEU A 125 12.65 -2.48 -12.65
CA LEU A 125 12.72 -3.94 -12.82
C LEU A 125 13.81 -4.62 -11.97
N THR A 126 14.63 -3.87 -11.24
CA THR A 126 15.56 -4.44 -10.26
C THR A 126 14.86 -4.77 -8.94
N MET A 127 13.66 -4.24 -8.71
CA MET A 127 12.83 -4.55 -7.56
C MET A 127 12.05 -5.86 -7.79
N PRO A 128 12.21 -6.86 -6.91
CA PRO A 128 11.40 -8.09 -6.99
C PRO A 128 9.89 -7.81 -6.93
N GLU A 129 9.49 -6.80 -6.17
CA GLU A 129 8.10 -6.37 -6.00
C GLU A 129 7.49 -5.88 -7.33
N GLU A 130 8.28 -5.18 -8.16
CA GLU A 130 7.79 -4.71 -9.47
C GLU A 130 7.48 -5.89 -10.40
N ILE A 131 8.32 -6.92 -10.37
CA ILE A 131 8.07 -8.15 -11.13
C ILE A 131 6.82 -8.87 -10.60
N ASN A 132 6.71 -8.99 -9.27
CA ASN A 132 5.59 -9.69 -8.63
C ASN A 132 4.23 -9.04 -9.00
N ARG A 133 4.12 -7.70 -8.89
CA ARG A 133 2.86 -7.00 -9.19
C ARG A 133 2.45 -7.09 -10.64
N ARG A 134 3.41 -7.00 -11.58
CA ARG A 134 3.13 -7.17 -13.01
C ARG A 134 2.63 -8.56 -13.35
N VAL A 135 3.25 -9.60 -12.79
CA VAL A 135 2.79 -10.97 -12.99
C VAL A 135 1.43 -11.22 -12.35
N ALA A 136 1.20 -10.68 -11.14
CA ALA A 136 -0.10 -10.77 -10.49
C ALA A 136 -1.20 -10.09 -11.32
N ASP A 137 -0.94 -8.91 -11.87
CA ASP A 137 -1.88 -8.23 -12.78
C ASP A 137 -2.18 -9.09 -14.01
N VAL A 138 -1.15 -9.67 -14.68
CA VAL A 138 -1.36 -10.54 -15.85
C VAL A 138 -2.20 -11.78 -15.52
N CYS A 139 -2.07 -12.33 -14.31
CA CYS A 139 -2.82 -13.51 -13.86
C CYS A 139 -4.24 -13.18 -13.36
N SER A 140 -4.58 -11.90 -13.18
CA SER A 140 -5.85 -11.48 -12.58
C SER A 140 -6.93 -11.17 -13.62
N ILE A 141 -8.19 -11.30 -13.20
CA ILE A 141 -9.36 -10.94 -14.01
C ILE A 141 -10.14 -9.76 -13.42
N MET A 142 -9.88 -9.39 -12.17
CA MET A 142 -10.46 -8.22 -11.49
C MET A 142 -9.34 -7.42 -10.85
N TYR A 143 -9.34 -6.11 -11.07
CA TYR A 143 -8.31 -5.19 -10.61
C TYR A 143 -8.95 -4.16 -9.69
N TYR A 144 -8.65 -4.23 -8.38
CA TYR A 144 -9.11 -3.26 -7.38
C TYR A 144 -8.02 -2.20 -7.22
N ILE A 145 -8.26 -1.04 -7.75
CA ILE A 145 -7.28 -0.03 -8.09
C ILE A 145 -7.29 1.08 -7.04
N PRO A 146 -6.14 1.43 -6.44
CA PRO A 146 -6.08 2.45 -5.40
C PRO A 146 -6.27 3.87 -5.92
N THR A 147 -5.75 4.20 -7.11
CA THR A 147 -5.74 5.57 -7.66
C THR A 147 -6.01 5.58 -9.17
N GLU A 148 -6.37 6.73 -9.72
CA GLU A 148 -6.53 6.90 -11.16
C GLU A 148 -5.22 6.63 -11.94
N GLU A 149 -4.06 7.01 -11.37
CA GLU A 149 -2.75 6.73 -11.95
C GLU A 149 -2.52 5.23 -12.13
N SER A 150 -2.88 4.43 -11.13
CA SER A 150 -2.80 2.97 -11.22
C SER A 150 -3.72 2.40 -12.30
N ALA A 151 -4.90 3.01 -12.53
CA ALA A 151 -5.78 2.63 -13.62
C ALA A 151 -5.13 2.93 -14.99
N ILE A 152 -4.49 4.09 -15.13
CA ILE A 152 -3.79 4.48 -16.35
C ILE A 152 -2.66 3.49 -16.67
N ASN A 153 -1.89 3.07 -15.67
CA ASN A 153 -0.83 2.07 -15.86
C ASN A 153 -1.38 0.78 -16.48
N LEU A 154 -2.47 0.26 -15.93
CA LEU A 154 -3.10 -0.97 -16.44
C LEU A 154 -3.66 -0.78 -17.86
N LEU A 155 -4.32 0.35 -18.13
CA LEU A 155 -4.84 0.65 -19.47
C LEU A 155 -3.72 0.76 -20.50
N ALA A 156 -2.60 1.43 -20.16
CA ALA A 156 -1.42 1.53 -21.01
C ALA A 156 -0.75 0.17 -21.29
N GLU A 157 -0.87 -0.76 -20.35
CA GLU A 157 -0.41 -2.16 -20.51
C GLU A 157 -1.43 -3.06 -21.25
N GLY A 158 -2.57 -2.51 -21.70
CA GLY A 158 -3.56 -3.20 -22.52
C GLY A 158 -4.63 -3.97 -21.74
N PHE A 159 -4.78 -3.72 -20.44
CA PHE A 159 -5.85 -4.34 -19.66
C PHE A 159 -7.22 -3.70 -19.96
N SER A 160 -8.26 -4.53 -19.96
CA SER A 160 -9.62 -4.07 -20.27
C SER A 160 -10.21 -3.21 -19.16
N ARG A 161 -10.72 -2.02 -19.52
CA ARG A 161 -11.43 -1.12 -18.58
C ARG A 161 -12.57 -1.81 -17.84
N LYS A 162 -13.24 -2.78 -18.47
CA LYS A 162 -14.39 -3.49 -17.87
C LYS A 162 -14.05 -4.23 -16.58
N ASN A 163 -12.77 -4.57 -16.39
CA ASN A 163 -12.28 -5.34 -15.26
C ASN A 163 -11.59 -4.46 -14.22
N LEU A 164 -11.52 -3.14 -14.45
CA LEU A 164 -10.86 -2.16 -13.58
C LEU A 164 -11.89 -1.51 -12.65
N PHE A 165 -11.66 -1.59 -11.35
CA PHE A 165 -12.52 -1.01 -10.31
C PHE A 165 -11.70 -0.05 -9.47
N ILE A 166 -11.94 1.25 -9.60
CA ILE A 166 -11.31 2.26 -8.77
C ILE A 166 -12.00 2.21 -7.41
N THR A 167 -11.43 1.43 -6.50
CA THR A 167 -11.96 1.21 -5.14
C THR A 167 -11.39 2.19 -4.13
N GLY A 168 -10.24 2.75 -4.39
CA GLY A 168 -9.37 3.35 -3.39
C GLY A 168 -8.43 2.31 -2.76
N ASN A 169 -7.63 2.74 -1.81
CA ASN A 169 -6.68 1.85 -1.12
C ASN A 169 -7.26 1.39 0.23
N THR A 170 -7.26 0.10 0.46
CA THR A 170 -7.72 -0.52 1.73
C THR A 170 -6.92 -0.09 2.95
N VAL A 171 -5.77 0.58 2.78
CA VAL A 171 -5.04 1.20 3.90
C VAL A 171 -5.89 2.23 4.62
N VAL A 172 -6.77 2.97 3.91
CA VAL A 172 -7.67 3.97 4.51
C VAL A 172 -8.71 3.28 5.39
N ASP A 173 -9.35 2.24 4.86
CA ASP A 173 -10.29 1.40 5.64
C ASP A 173 -9.61 0.79 6.86
N ALA A 174 -8.38 0.28 6.68
CA ALA A 174 -7.57 -0.30 7.75
C ALA A 174 -7.26 0.74 8.84
N CYS A 175 -6.82 1.94 8.47
CA CYS A 175 -6.54 3.02 9.41
C CYS A 175 -7.76 3.36 10.25
N PHE A 176 -8.92 3.59 9.64
CA PHE A 176 -10.13 3.93 10.37
C PHE A 176 -10.60 2.80 11.28
N ARG A 177 -10.69 1.57 10.74
CA ARG A 177 -11.11 0.41 11.50
C ARG A 177 -10.18 0.11 12.69
N HIS A 178 -8.88 0.08 12.44
CA HIS A 178 -7.89 -0.28 13.45
C HIS A 178 -7.67 0.84 14.46
N LEU A 179 -7.85 2.11 14.07
CA LEU A 179 -7.83 3.23 15.01
C LEU A 179 -8.99 3.13 16.01
N GLU A 180 -10.19 2.73 15.57
CA GLU A 180 -11.32 2.52 16.51
C GLU A 180 -11.06 1.35 17.47
N ILE A 181 -10.41 0.29 17.01
CA ILE A 181 -9.97 -0.82 17.88
C ILE A 181 -8.91 -0.29 18.89
N ALA A 182 -7.91 0.44 18.40
CA ALA A 182 -6.85 0.99 19.23
C ALA A 182 -7.36 1.98 20.27
N LYS A 183 -8.30 2.87 19.91
CA LYS A 183 -8.94 3.81 20.85
C LYS A 183 -9.71 3.08 21.98
N LYS A 184 -10.44 2.02 21.66
CA LYS A 184 -11.18 1.22 22.67
C LYS A 184 -10.24 0.49 23.62
N ARG A 185 -9.10 0.02 23.09
CA ARG A 185 -8.09 -0.74 23.83
C ARG A 185 -7.19 0.16 24.69
N GLY A 186 -6.90 1.37 24.20
CA GLY A 186 -5.86 2.26 24.74
C GLY A 186 -4.46 1.76 24.44
N PHE A 187 -3.44 2.47 24.92
CA PHE A 187 -2.05 2.01 24.82
C PHE A 187 -1.83 0.77 25.67
N GLU A 188 -1.22 -0.26 25.10
CA GLU A 188 -0.82 -1.47 25.83
C GLU A 188 0.67 -1.45 26.18
N GLU A 189 1.50 -0.86 25.33
CA GLU A 189 2.94 -0.76 25.58
C GLU A 189 3.23 0.14 26.80
N GLU A 190 3.91 -0.45 27.80
CA GLU A 190 4.18 0.23 29.09
C GLU A 190 4.92 1.54 28.92
N SER A 191 5.91 1.56 28.02
CA SER A 191 6.70 2.78 27.78
C SER A 191 5.87 3.97 27.26
N LEU A 192 4.76 3.72 26.54
CA LEU A 192 3.84 4.76 26.08
C LEU A 192 2.89 5.21 27.20
N LYS A 193 2.48 4.30 28.08
CA LYS A 193 1.69 4.63 29.28
C LYS A 193 2.48 5.51 30.24
N GLU A 194 3.76 5.18 30.47
CA GLU A 194 4.65 5.96 31.32
C GLU A 194 4.90 7.38 30.79
N LEU A 195 4.86 7.57 29.49
CA LEU A 195 5.02 8.87 28.84
C LEU A 195 3.77 9.75 28.91
N ASP A 196 2.62 9.19 29.34
CA ASP A 196 1.34 9.91 29.40
C ASP A 196 0.99 10.65 28.10
N ILE A 197 1.06 9.89 27.00
CA ILE A 197 0.84 10.41 25.63
C ILE A 197 -0.47 11.21 25.51
N ASP A 198 -1.50 10.84 26.29
CA ASP A 198 -2.80 11.51 26.24
C ASP A 198 -2.78 12.97 26.72
N ASN A 199 -1.85 13.31 27.57
CA ASN A 199 -1.63 14.66 28.10
C ASN A 199 -0.38 15.37 27.52
N MET A 200 0.28 14.76 26.53
CA MET A 200 1.47 15.29 25.91
C MET A 200 1.13 16.20 24.72
N ASP A 201 1.59 17.44 24.75
CA ASP A 201 1.41 18.41 23.66
C ASP A 201 2.53 18.27 22.61
N ASN A 202 2.25 18.75 21.39
CA ASN A 202 3.22 18.86 20.30
C ASN A 202 4.00 17.57 20.04
N ILE A 203 3.31 16.44 19.91
CA ILE A 203 3.94 15.15 19.66
C ILE A 203 4.49 15.10 18.23
N LEU A 204 5.78 14.78 18.09
CA LEU A 204 6.41 14.37 16.84
C LEU A 204 6.71 12.88 16.92
N THR A 205 6.01 12.08 16.12
CA THR A 205 6.34 10.65 15.97
C THR A 205 7.44 10.47 14.92
N LEU A 206 8.58 9.92 15.35
CA LEU A 206 9.74 9.65 14.47
C LEU A 206 9.82 8.18 14.10
N THR A 207 9.99 7.88 12.82
CA THR A 207 10.48 6.58 12.36
C THR A 207 11.61 6.73 11.36
N MET A 208 12.67 5.97 11.55
CA MET A 208 13.84 5.98 10.69
C MET A 208 14.48 4.59 10.67
N HIS A 209 14.47 3.93 9.52
CA HIS A 209 14.95 2.55 9.39
C HIS A 209 15.54 2.22 8.01
N ARG A 210 15.36 3.10 7.01
CA ARG A 210 15.88 2.85 5.66
C ARG A 210 17.40 2.97 5.60
N ALA A 211 18.02 2.03 4.87
CA ALA A 211 19.47 1.97 4.71
C ALA A 211 20.07 3.29 4.18
N GLU A 212 19.36 3.92 3.22
CA GLU A 212 19.78 5.19 2.63
C GLU A 212 19.97 6.33 3.65
N ASN A 213 19.24 6.29 4.78
CA ASN A 213 19.41 7.24 5.88
C ASN A 213 20.32 6.66 6.94
N VAL A 214 19.97 5.48 7.47
CA VAL A 214 20.56 4.91 8.68
C VAL A 214 22.02 4.50 8.47
N ASP A 215 22.41 4.01 7.29
CA ASP A 215 23.76 3.55 7.00
C ASP A 215 24.71 4.67 6.55
N VAL A 216 24.19 5.88 6.30
CA VAL A 216 24.98 7.04 5.87
C VAL A 216 25.15 8.02 7.04
N LYS A 217 26.34 8.01 7.67
CA LYS A 217 26.64 8.80 8.88
C LYS A 217 26.26 10.28 8.74
N GLU A 218 26.58 10.91 7.62
CA GLU A 218 26.28 12.32 7.39
C GLU A 218 24.76 12.58 7.42
N ARG A 219 23.96 11.75 6.77
CA ARG A 219 22.50 11.89 6.74
C ARG A 219 21.89 11.75 8.11
N VAL A 220 22.28 10.70 8.84
CA VAL A 220 21.82 10.49 10.23
C VAL A 220 22.24 11.66 11.13
N THR A 221 23.48 12.15 11.00
CA THR A 221 23.95 13.31 11.80
C THR A 221 23.09 14.54 11.53
N ASN A 222 22.81 14.86 10.27
CA ASN A 222 21.98 16.01 9.91
C ASN A 222 20.56 15.90 10.48
N ILE A 223 19.97 14.70 10.46
CA ILE A 223 18.65 14.46 11.06
C ILE A 223 18.71 14.68 12.57
N ILE A 224 19.68 14.09 13.27
CA ILE A 224 19.83 14.26 14.72
C ILE A 224 20.07 15.72 15.10
N GLU A 225 20.88 16.44 14.33
CA GLU A 225 21.09 17.88 14.56
C GLU A 225 19.79 18.69 14.40
N ALA A 226 18.88 18.27 13.50
CA ALA A 226 17.56 18.88 13.41
C ALA A 226 16.72 18.54 14.66
N LEU A 227 16.72 17.28 15.11
CA LEU A 227 15.95 16.86 16.29
C LEU A 227 16.39 17.62 17.56
N LYS A 228 17.68 17.95 17.72
CA LYS A 228 18.18 18.73 18.85
C LYS A 228 17.57 20.14 18.92
N GLU A 229 17.30 20.74 17.77
CA GLU A 229 16.76 22.10 17.71
C GLU A 229 15.22 22.14 17.78
N LEU A 230 14.54 21.00 17.68
CA LEU A 230 13.08 20.89 17.80
C LEU A 230 12.64 20.71 19.27
N SER A 231 13.18 21.51 20.17
CA SER A 231 12.95 21.41 21.62
C SER A 231 11.51 21.73 22.06
N ASP A 232 10.73 22.39 21.20
CA ASP A 232 9.32 22.71 21.44
C ASP A 232 8.37 21.54 21.09
N MET A 233 8.92 20.42 20.62
CA MET A 233 8.18 19.19 20.29
C MET A 233 8.62 18.04 21.21
N ASN A 234 7.67 17.23 21.62
CA ASN A 234 7.93 15.94 22.27
C ASN A 234 8.14 14.86 21.22
N ILE A 235 9.39 14.46 21.01
CA ILE A 235 9.75 13.49 19.97
C ILE A 235 9.64 12.08 20.54
N VAL A 236 8.64 11.32 20.10
CA VAL A 236 8.49 9.90 20.45
C VAL A 236 9.10 9.06 19.33
N PHE A 237 10.14 8.29 19.69
CA PHE A 237 10.89 7.50 18.73
C PHE A 237 10.86 6.00 19.06
N PRO A 238 9.90 5.23 18.52
CA PRO A 238 9.92 3.77 18.53
C PRO A 238 11.09 3.28 17.67
N ILE A 239 12.26 3.08 18.30
CA ILE A 239 13.50 2.83 17.56
C ILE A 239 13.65 1.37 17.14
N HIS A 240 13.86 1.14 15.85
CA HIS A 240 14.19 -0.19 15.35
C HIS A 240 15.60 -0.65 15.84
N PRO A 241 15.80 -1.93 16.22
CA PRO A 241 17.08 -2.43 16.72
C PRO A 241 18.29 -2.14 15.81
N ARG A 242 18.11 -2.24 14.50
CA ARG A 242 19.14 -1.88 13.52
C ARG A 242 19.54 -0.41 13.65
N THR A 243 18.58 0.49 13.64
CA THR A 243 18.80 1.94 13.78
C THR A 243 19.52 2.25 15.08
N LYS A 244 19.09 1.67 16.20
CA LYS A 244 19.73 1.81 17.50
C LYS A 244 21.20 1.38 17.46
N ASN A 245 21.50 0.23 16.86
CA ASN A 245 22.87 -0.27 16.73
C ASN A 245 23.74 0.64 15.86
N THR A 246 23.20 1.13 14.74
CA THR A 246 23.93 2.06 13.87
C THR A 246 24.22 3.38 14.57
N LEU A 247 23.24 3.97 15.29
CA LEU A 247 23.44 5.18 16.08
C LEU A 247 24.53 5.00 17.14
N LYS A 248 24.57 3.85 17.82
CA LYS A 248 25.64 3.52 18.77
C LYS A 248 27.00 3.45 18.09
N ASN A 249 27.09 2.78 16.94
CA ASN A 249 28.34 2.65 16.18
C ASN A 249 28.86 4.01 15.69
N PHE A 250 27.97 4.95 15.40
CA PHE A 250 28.35 6.30 15.01
C PHE A 250 28.62 7.25 16.20
N GLY A 251 28.35 6.79 17.43
CA GLY A 251 28.50 7.61 18.65
C GLY A 251 27.40 8.65 18.86
N LEU A 252 26.26 8.51 18.18
CA LEU A 252 25.15 9.47 18.17
C LEU A 252 24.01 9.09 19.12
N PHE A 253 23.97 7.82 19.58
CA PHE A 253 22.86 7.33 20.39
C PHE A 253 22.73 8.02 21.73
N ASP A 254 23.85 8.15 22.49
CA ASP A 254 23.83 8.74 23.83
C ASP A 254 23.52 10.24 23.77
N GLU A 255 23.98 10.92 22.74
CA GLU A 255 23.67 12.31 22.47
C GLU A 255 22.15 12.53 22.26
N LEU A 256 21.52 11.71 21.42
CA LEU A 256 20.08 11.75 21.18
C LEU A 256 19.28 11.36 22.42
N ASN A 257 19.71 10.32 23.13
CA ASN A 257 19.01 9.79 24.31
C ASN A 257 19.07 10.74 25.54
N ASN A 258 20.03 11.68 25.57
CA ASN A 258 20.15 12.67 26.64
C ASN A 258 19.31 13.93 26.41
N LEU A 259 18.66 14.08 25.29
CA LEU A 259 17.75 15.19 25.02
C LEU A 259 16.43 15.00 25.79
N SER A 260 16.06 15.95 26.62
CA SER A 260 14.89 15.87 27.51
C SER A 260 13.56 15.78 26.77
N HIS A 261 13.51 16.27 25.52
CA HIS A 261 12.32 16.27 24.66
C HIS A 261 12.30 15.07 23.69
N VAL A 262 13.27 14.14 23.77
CA VAL A 262 13.36 12.95 22.94
C VAL A 262 13.11 11.70 23.77
N HIS A 263 12.04 10.99 23.47
CA HIS A 263 11.60 9.79 24.16
C HIS A 263 11.84 8.56 23.29
N ILE A 264 12.99 7.90 23.48
CA ILE A 264 13.34 6.68 22.75
C ILE A 264 12.66 5.49 23.43
N VAL A 265 11.72 4.86 22.73
CA VAL A 265 11.00 3.67 23.19
C VAL A 265 11.38 2.44 22.36
N LYS A 266 11.09 1.25 22.87
CA LYS A 266 11.24 -0.01 22.11
C LYS A 266 10.28 -0.01 20.91
N PRO A 267 10.51 -0.88 19.91
CA PRO A 267 9.51 -1.09 18.87
C PRO A 267 8.16 -1.46 19.50
N ILE A 268 7.12 -0.78 19.09
CA ILE A 268 5.75 -0.93 19.60
C ILE A 268 4.88 -1.69 18.62
N GLY A 269 3.76 -2.23 19.09
CA GLY A 269 2.78 -2.93 18.26
C GLY A 269 2.06 -1.99 17.29
N TYR A 270 1.47 -2.55 16.24
CA TYR A 270 0.81 -1.77 15.19
C TYR A 270 -0.33 -0.88 15.72
N LEU A 271 -1.19 -1.40 16.59
CA LEU A 271 -2.32 -0.63 17.13
C LEU A 271 -1.85 0.52 18.03
N ASP A 272 -0.84 0.28 18.88
CA ASP A 272 -0.24 1.34 19.70
C ASP A 272 0.45 2.39 18.82
N PHE A 273 1.12 1.95 17.75
CA PHE A 273 1.75 2.86 16.79
C PHE A 273 0.71 3.72 16.04
N LEU A 274 -0.39 3.12 15.60
CA LEU A 274 -1.48 3.83 14.93
C LEU A 274 -2.15 4.85 15.85
N LEU A 275 -2.37 4.46 17.12
CA LEU A 275 -2.91 5.37 18.13
C LEU A 275 -1.97 6.53 18.42
N LEU A 276 -0.66 6.28 18.57
CA LEU A 276 0.37 7.32 18.72
C LEU A 276 0.39 8.26 17.51
N THR A 277 0.38 7.70 16.30
CA THR A 277 0.32 8.47 15.06
C THR A 277 -0.88 9.39 15.02
N SER A 278 -2.07 8.90 15.40
CA SER A 278 -3.31 9.69 15.41
C SER A 278 -3.33 10.86 16.42
N LYS A 279 -2.46 10.80 17.43
CA LYS A 279 -2.28 11.86 18.45
C LYS A 279 -1.14 12.82 18.12
N SER A 280 -0.38 12.53 17.06
CA SER A 280 0.78 13.32 16.68
C SER A 280 0.39 14.64 16.03
N THR A 281 1.13 15.69 16.35
CA THR A 281 1.07 16.99 15.65
C THR A 281 1.78 16.89 14.30
N LEU A 282 2.81 16.05 14.23
CA LEU A 282 3.69 15.87 13.07
C LEU A 282 4.27 14.47 13.05
N ILE A 283 4.41 13.91 11.87
CA ILE A 283 5.14 12.66 11.61
C ILE A 283 6.42 12.98 10.84
N LEU A 284 7.56 12.48 11.33
CA LEU A 284 8.83 12.52 10.64
C LEU A 284 9.26 11.08 10.29
N THR A 285 9.29 10.72 9.00
CA THR A 285 9.41 9.31 8.62
C THR A 285 10.19 9.08 7.32
N ASP A 286 10.83 7.91 7.20
CA ASP A 286 11.33 7.37 5.94
C ASP A 286 10.49 6.19 5.40
N SER A 287 9.38 5.87 6.06
CA SER A 287 8.46 4.78 5.66
C SER A 287 7.47 5.22 4.59
N GLY A 288 7.33 4.42 3.52
CA GLY A 288 6.31 4.65 2.48
C GLY A 288 4.88 4.46 2.99
N GLY A 289 4.62 3.37 3.72
CA GLY A 289 3.28 3.09 4.25
C GLY A 289 2.79 4.13 5.26
N LEU A 290 3.70 4.68 6.08
CA LEU A 290 3.30 5.71 7.04
C LEU A 290 2.88 7.03 6.39
N GLN A 291 3.31 7.32 5.17
CA GLN A 291 2.81 8.46 4.41
C GLN A 291 1.32 8.32 4.06
N GLU A 292 0.89 7.08 3.72
CA GLU A 292 -0.52 6.76 3.46
C GLU A 292 -1.37 6.85 4.74
N GLU A 293 -0.83 6.31 5.86
CA GLU A 293 -1.50 6.37 7.17
C GLU A 293 -1.59 7.80 7.70
N ALA A 294 -0.53 8.61 7.55
CA ALA A 294 -0.49 9.99 8.01
C ALA A 294 -1.58 10.86 7.36
N ILE A 295 -1.68 10.84 6.03
CA ILE A 295 -2.71 11.62 5.32
C ILE A 295 -4.13 11.10 5.63
N THR A 296 -4.27 9.79 5.90
CA THR A 296 -5.56 9.19 6.30
C THR A 296 -6.00 9.63 7.70
N LEU A 297 -5.04 9.90 8.59
CA LEU A 297 -5.30 10.32 9.95
C LEU A 297 -5.29 11.85 10.13
N ASP A 298 -5.23 12.60 9.03
CA ASP A 298 -5.16 14.06 9.00
C ASP A 298 -3.95 14.61 9.78
N VAL A 299 -2.82 13.87 9.77
CA VAL A 299 -1.58 14.25 10.46
C VAL A 299 -0.54 14.69 9.43
N PRO A 300 -0.02 15.93 9.50
CA PRO A 300 1.06 16.39 8.64
C PRO A 300 2.28 15.47 8.68
N ALA A 301 2.86 15.17 7.52
CA ALA A 301 4.04 14.32 7.42
C ALA A 301 5.22 15.05 6.77
N LEU A 302 6.41 14.84 7.32
CA LEU A 302 7.69 15.18 6.70
C LEU A 302 8.43 13.90 6.38
N THR A 303 8.69 13.69 5.09
CA THR A 303 9.35 12.46 4.64
C THR A 303 10.86 12.66 4.51
N LEU A 304 11.62 11.87 5.27
CA LEU A 304 13.09 11.84 5.30
C LEU A 304 13.68 11.17 4.05
N ARG A 305 13.17 11.52 2.89
CA ARG A 305 13.59 10.97 1.59
C ARG A 305 13.61 12.07 0.53
N TYR A 306 14.41 11.86 -0.53
CA TYR A 306 14.49 12.74 -1.69
C TYR A 306 13.51 12.36 -2.81
N ASN A 307 12.94 11.16 -2.72
CA ASN A 307 11.88 10.64 -3.59
C ASN A 307 10.89 9.81 -2.76
N THR A 308 9.75 9.47 -3.34
CA THR A 308 8.75 8.60 -2.68
C THR A 308 7.99 7.78 -3.72
N GLU A 309 7.56 6.59 -3.32
CA GLU A 309 6.61 5.77 -4.07
C GLU A 309 5.14 6.21 -3.80
N ARG A 310 4.95 7.33 -3.10
CA ARG A 310 3.63 7.88 -2.74
C ARG A 310 3.54 9.36 -3.13
N PRO A 311 3.82 9.71 -4.40
CA PRO A 311 3.82 11.10 -4.85
C PRO A 311 2.47 11.80 -4.65
N GLU A 312 1.37 11.02 -4.65
CA GLU A 312 0.02 11.54 -4.46
C GLU A 312 -0.15 12.23 -3.09
N THR A 313 0.52 11.75 -2.03
CA THR A 313 0.47 12.39 -0.70
C THR A 313 1.12 13.77 -0.70
N VAL A 314 2.17 13.93 -1.51
CA VAL A 314 2.88 15.21 -1.69
C VAL A 314 2.04 16.16 -2.54
N THR A 315 1.51 15.67 -3.65
CA THR A 315 0.64 16.46 -4.54
C THR A 315 -0.63 16.92 -3.83
N ALA A 316 -1.22 16.07 -2.99
CA ALA A 316 -2.37 16.43 -2.15
C ALA A 316 -2.03 17.48 -1.08
N GLY A 317 -0.76 17.63 -0.70
CA GLY A 317 -0.28 18.62 0.26
C GLY A 317 -0.26 18.14 1.71
N GLY A 318 -0.51 16.86 2.00
CA GLY A 318 -0.43 16.27 3.35
C GLY A 318 0.98 15.85 3.76
N ASN A 319 1.91 15.78 2.80
CA ASN A 319 3.29 15.31 2.99
C ASN A 319 4.29 16.24 2.28
N ILE A 320 5.47 16.42 2.88
CA ILE A 320 6.58 17.18 2.31
C ILE A 320 7.85 16.33 2.33
N LEU A 321 8.54 16.23 1.19
CA LEU A 321 9.84 15.58 1.13
C LEU A 321 10.93 16.55 1.63
N VAL A 322 11.57 16.23 2.75
CA VAL A 322 12.62 17.04 3.35
C VAL A 322 14.02 16.40 3.25
N GLY A 323 14.08 15.14 2.81
CA GLY A 323 15.34 14.40 2.77
C GLY A 323 15.99 14.31 4.14
N SER A 324 17.31 14.26 4.17
CA SER A 324 18.13 14.37 5.38
C SER A 324 18.68 15.79 5.58
N ASN A 325 18.03 16.80 5.01
CA ASN A 325 18.47 18.19 5.09
C ASN A 325 17.98 18.81 6.41
N LYS A 326 18.92 19.13 7.30
CA LYS A 326 18.63 19.73 8.61
C LYS A 326 17.74 20.97 8.50
N GLN A 327 18.10 21.89 7.60
CA GLN A 327 17.38 23.15 7.47
C GLN A 327 15.94 22.94 6.96
N ALA A 328 15.74 22.05 5.98
CA ALA A 328 14.43 21.73 5.46
C ALA A 328 13.53 21.06 6.53
N ILE A 329 14.10 20.19 7.36
CA ILE A 329 13.39 19.58 8.50
C ILE A 329 12.92 20.66 9.46
N LEU A 330 13.83 21.55 9.91
CA LEU A 330 13.55 22.61 10.88
C LEU A 330 12.52 23.63 10.35
N GLU A 331 12.69 24.12 9.13
CA GLU A 331 11.79 25.11 8.52
C GLU A 331 10.35 24.57 8.42
N ASN A 332 10.20 23.34 7.92
CA ASN A 332 8.86 22.78 7.76
C ASN A 332 8.23 22.34 9.09
N ALA A 333 9.00 21.75 10.02
CA ALA A 333 8.49 21.41 11.33
C ALA A 333 8.05 22.64 12.12
N ASN A 334 8.87 23.69 12.16
CA ASN A 334 8.53 24.96 12.81
C ASN A 334 7.33 25.65 12.14
N LYS A 335 7.20 25.55 10.83
CA LYS A 335 6.05 26.11 10.11
C LYS A 335 4.77 25.37 10.48
N ILE A 336 4.80 24.02 10.56
CA ILE A 336 3.64 23.23 11.01
C ILE A 336 3.27 23.56 12.45
N LEU A 337 4.26 23.78 13.33
CA LEU A 337 4.02 24.09 14.73
C LEU A 337 3.45 25.50 14.94
N ASN A 338 3.96 26.49 14.22
CA ASN A 338 3.74 27.91 14.51
C ASN A 338 2.79 28.63 13.52
N ASP A 339 2.52 28.04 12.34
CA ASP A 339 1.59 28.58 11.34
C ASP A 339 0.35 27.69 11.25
N LYS A 340 -0.70 28.08 11.96
CA LYS A 340 -1.94 27.32 12.03
C LYS A 340 -2.59 27.14 10.66
N GLU A 341 -2.55 28.16 9.81
CA GLU A 341 -3.18 28.11 8.47
C GLU A 341 -2.46 27.05 7.60
N PHE A 342 -1.14 27.03 7.67
CA PHE A 342 -0.33 26.04 6.98
C PHE A 342 -0.57 24.61 7.52
N ALA A 343 -0.58 24.44 8.85
CA ALA A 343 -0.88 23.16 9.48
C ALA A 343 -2.29 22.66 9.13
N ASP A 344 -3.29 23.52 9.21
CA ASP A 344 -4.67 23.18 8.87
C ASP A 344 -4.81 22.83 7.38
N LYS A 345 -4.06 23.50 6.48
CA LYS A 345 -4.02 23.12 5.06
C LYS A 345 -3.46 21.71 4.85
N MET A 346 -2.41 21.34 5.56
CA MET A 346 -1.85 19.99 5.47
C MET A 346 -2.79 18.92 6.05
N LYS A 347 -3.42 19.22 7.20
CA LYS A 347 -4.39 18.32 7.85
C LYS A 347 -5.64 18.08 6.99
N ASN A 348 -6.11 19.11 6.29
CA ASN A 348 -7.29 19.03 5.43
C ASN A 348 -6.96 18.66 3.97
N ALA A 349 -5.77 18.10 3.72
CA ALA A 349 -5.40 17.60 2.40
C ALA A 349 -6.37 16.48 1.98
N ILE A 350 -6.87 16.56 0.74
CA ILE A 350 -7.76 15.51 0.23
C ILE A 350 -6.98 14.21 0.12
N ASN A 351 -7.46 13.16 0.79
CA ASN A 351 -6.83 11.85 0.74
C ASN A 351 -6.95 11.24 -0.66
N PRO A 352 -5.85 11.03 -1.40
CA PRO A 352 -5.89 10.51 -2.76
C PRO A 352 -6.27 9.02 -2.82
N TYR A 353 -6.24 8.33 -1.68
CA TYR A 353 -6.48 6.89 -1.58
C TYR A 353 -7.94 6.54 -1.26
N GLY A 354 -8.83 7.52 -1.16
CA GLY A 354 -10.27 7.29 -0.94
C GLY A 354 -10.75 7.67 0.46
N GLN A 355 -11.94 7.19 0.82
CA GLN A 355 -12.69 7.62 2.01
C GLN A 355 -12.93 6.49 3.02
N GLY A 356 -12.26 5.34 2.87
CA GLY A 356 -12.45 4.18 3.75
C GLY A 356 -13.64 3.29 3.36
N ASP A 357 -13.95 3.24 2.09
CA ASP A 357 -15.00 2.40 1.50
C ASP A 357 -14.46 1.40 0.45
N ALA A 358 -13.13 1.25 0.37
CA ALA A 358 -12.49 0.37 -0.58
C ALA A 358 -12.87 -1.10 -0.37
N ALA A 359 -12.96 -1.54 0.87
CA ALA A 359 -13.38 -2.91 1.20
C ALA A 359 -14.82 -3.18 0.73
N GLN A 360 -15.75 -2.26 0.98
CA GLN A 360 -17.13 -2.37 0.53
C GLN A 360 -17.21 -2.43 -0.99
N LYS A 361 -16.56 -1.51 -1.70
CA LYS A 361 -16.54 -1.45 -3.17
C LYS A 361 -15.94 -2.72 -3.78
N THR A 362 -14.88 -3.25 -3.15
CA THR A 362 -14.26 -4.51 -3.58
C THR A 362 -15.25 -5.67 -3.50
N VAL A 363 -15.94 -5.83 -2.38
CA VAL A 363 -16.89 -6.94 -2.21
C VAL A 363 -18.13 -6.75 -3.08
N ASP A 364 -18.62 -5.50 -3.26
CA ASP A 364 -19.71 -5.19 -4.20
C ASP A 364 -19.37 -5.60 -5.63
N ALA A 365 -18.15 -5.33 -6.09
CA ALA A 365 -17.68 -5.73 -7.41
C ALA A 365 -17.59 -7.26 -7.55
N ILE A 366 -17.12 -7.96 -6.52
CA ILE A 366 -17.04 -9.43 -6.50
C ILE A 366 -18.45 -10.04 -6.62
N GLU A 367 -19.40 -9.59 -5.78
CA GLU A 367 -20.78 -10.10 -5.81
C GLU A 367 -21.44 -9.86 -7.16
N LYS A 368 -21.24 -8.67 -7.73
CA LYS A 368 -21.76 -8.33 -9.07
C LYS A 368 -21.21 -9.27 -10.13
N TYR A 369 -19.89 -9.49 -10.17
CA TYR A 369 -19.26 -10.38 -11.16
C TYR A 369 -19.68 -11.83 -11.00
N TYR A 370 -19.83 -12.29 -9.75
CA TYR A 370 -20.35 -13.62 -9.47
C TYR A 370 -21.77 -13.81 -10.00
N MET A 371 -22.67 -12.87 -9.71
CA MET A 371 -24.06 -12.92 -10.19
C MET A 371 -24.17 -12.85 -11.72
N GLU A 372 -23.24 -12.17 -12.38
CA GLU A 372 -23.17 -12.07 -13.84
C GLU A 372 -22.46 -13.28 -14.50
N GLY A 373 -21.98 -14.26 -13.71
CA GLY A 373 -21.28 -15.45 -14.21
C GLY A 373 -19.92 -15.16 -14.85
N LYS A 374 -19.29 -14.03 -14.51
CA LYS A 374 -18.06 -13.53 -15.15
C LYS A 374 -16.76 -14.12 -14.61
N PHE A 375 -16.81 -15.02 -13.61
CA PHE A 375 -15.62 -15.74 -13.14
C PHE A 375 -15.22 -16.90 -14.05
N ASN A 376 -16.07 -17.26 -14.99
CA ASN A 376 -15.78 -18.32 -15.94
C ASN A 376 -14.73 -17.86 -16.96
N ILE A 377 -13.75 -18.72 -17.19
CA ILE A 377 -12.79 -18.52 -18.27
C ILE A 377 -13.50 -18.64 -19.60
N THR A 378 -13.17 -17.73 -20.52
CA THR A 378 -13.72 -17.74 -21.88
C THR A 378 -13.48 -19.10 -22.53
N ALA A 379 -14.53 -19.75 -22.99
CA ALA A 379 -14.41 -21.01 -23.70
C ALA A 379 -13.57 -20.84 -24.97
N PRO A 380 -12.78 -21.85 -25.38
CA PRO A 380 -11.98 -21.77 -26.59
C PRO A 380 -12.73 -21.33 -27.82
N GLU A 381 -14.01 -21.71 -27.93
CA GLU A 381 -14.92 -21.38 -29.03
C GLU A 381 -15.21 -19.87 -29.12
N ASP A 382 -15.19 -19.17 -27.96
CA ASP A 382 -15.49 -17.74 -27.87
C ASP A 382 -14.22 -16.85 -28.00
N ILE A 383 -13.02 -17.44 -28.10
CA ILE A 383 -11.75 -16.69 -28.16
C ILE A 383 -11.67 -15.85 -29.43
N MET A 384 -12.11 -16.38 -30.56
CA MET A 384 -12.07 -15.67 -31.86
C MET A 384 -12.95 -14.42 -31.83
N ASP A 385 -14.13 -14.49 -31.23
CA ASP A 385 -14.98 -13.31 -31.03
C ASP A 385 -14.34 -12.27 -30.13
N SER A 386 -13.68 -12.72 -29.06
CA SER A 386 -12.92 -11.86 -28.15
C SER A 386 -11.73 -11.19 -28.83
N PHE A 387 -11.01 -11.91 -29.70
CA PHE A 387 -9.90 -11.39 -30.49
C PHE A 387 -10.39 -10.35 -31.51
N THR A 388 -11.45 -10.65 -32.24
CA THR A 388 -12.07 -9.74 -33.22
C THR A 388 -12.55 -8.45 -32.55
N ARG A 389 -13.15 -8.54 -31.33
CA ARG A 389 -13.58 -7.37 -30.56
C ARG A 389 -12.42 -6.53 -30.06
N LYS A 390 -11.29 -7.14 -29.68
CA LYS A 390 -10.07 -6.39 -29.30
C LYS A 390 -9.47 -5.64 -30.49
N MET A 391 -9.49 -6.22 -31.67
CA MET A 391 -9.04 -5.55 -32.90
C MET A 391 -10.00 -4.44 -33.32
N ALA A 392 -11.29 -4.59 -33.10
CA ALA A 392 -12.31 -3.56 -33.41
C ALA A 392 -12.34 -2.41 -32.37
N SER A 393 -11.69 -2.55 -31.22
CA SER A 393 -11.56 -1.46 -30.23
C SER A 393 -10.33 -0.58 -30.48
N ILE A 394 -9.46 -0.94 -31.39
CA ILE A 394 -8.49 -0.06 -32.02
C ILE A 394 -9.29 0.70 -33.07
N ASP A 395 -9.35 2.02 -32.94
CA ASP A 395 -10.15 2.93 -33.77
C ASP A 395 -10.21 2.45 -35.23
N GLU A 396 -11.43 2.38 -35.81
CA GLU A 396 -11.65 1.85 -37.16
C GLU A 396 -10.81 2.53 -38.25
N ASP A 397 -10.19 3.66 -37.92
CA ASP A 397 -9.39 4.50 -38.83
C ASP A 397 -7.87 4.26 -38.76
N ILE A 398 -7.36 3.35 -37.91
CA ILE A 398 -5.92 3.06 -37.83
C ILE A 398 -5.60 1.74 -38.53
N THR A 399 -4.94 1.84 -39.70
CA THR A 399 -4.37 0.69 -40.39
C THR A 399 -3.02 0.29 -39.80
N VAL A 400 -2.66 -1.00 -39.89
CA VAL A 400 -1.35 -1.51 -39.38
C VAL A 400 -0.17 -0.75 -40.01
N SER A 401 -0.29 -0.30 -41.27
CA SER A 401 0.72 0.49 -41.96
C SER A 401 0.90 1.91 -41.37
N GLU A 402 -0.17 2.53 -40.85
CA GLU A 402 -0.07 3.82 -40.16
C GLU A 402 0.54 3.70 -38.77
N PHE A 403 0.44 2.53 -38.16
CA PHE A 403 1.10 2.23 -36.88
C PHE A 403 2.62 2.06 -37.03
N GLU A 404 3.09 1.49 -38.14
CA GLU A 404 4.51 1.29 -38.44
C GLU A 404 5.23 2.59 -38.84
N GLU A 405 4.52 3.57 -39.44
CA GLU A 405 5.08 4.85 -39.83
C GLU A 405 5.22 5.87 -38.69
N LYS A 406 4.55 5.66 -37.54
CA LYS A 406 4.61 6.53 -36.36
C LYS A 406 5.51 5.94 -35.30
N GLU A 407 6.83 5.99 -35.47
CA GLU A 407 7.82 5.67 -34.43
C GLU A 407 7.70 6.52 -33.14
N ASN A 408 6.79 7.49 -33.13
CA ASN A 408 6.33 8.23 -31.95
C ASN A 408 4.81 8.05 -31.82
N ALA A 409 4.37 6.81 -31.58
CA ALA A 409 2.94 6.51 -31.52
C ALA A 409 2.25 7.30 -30.40
N LEU A 410 1.37 8.21 -30.79
CA LEU A 410 0.36 8.78 -29.93
C LEU A 410 -0.66 7.68 -29.65
N ILE A 411 -0.73 7.18 -28.43
CA ILE A 411 -1.82 6.30 -28.00
C ILE A 411 -3.01 7.20 -27.67
N HIS A 412 -3.99 7.30 -28.57
CA HIS A 412 -5.28 7.90 -28.24
C HIS A 412 -6.09 6.95 -27.36
N LEU A 413 -6.16 7.27 -26.07
CA LEU A 413 -7.09 6.62 -25.17
C LEU A 413 -8.45 7.31 -25.31
N VAL A 414 -9.35 6.74 -26.08
CA VAL A 414 -10.74 7.22 -26.18
C VAL A 414 -11.52 6.65 -24.99
N PHE A 415 -11.91 7.53 -24.06
CA PHE A 415 -12.75 7.18 -22.94
C PHE A 415 -14.21 7.50 -23.25
N ASP A 416 -15.06 6.48 -23.27
CA ASP A 416 -16.51 6.63 -23.42
C ASP A 416 -17.13 7.31 -22.20
N GLY A 417 -17.49 8.57 -22.32
CA GLY A 417 -18.59 9.24 -21.60
C GLY A 417 -18.40 9.62 -20.13
N GLU A 418 -17.44 9.09 -19.39
CA GLU A 418 -17.16 9.52 -18.01
C GLU A 418 -15.82 10.26 -17.91
N LYS A 419 -15.86 11.47 -17.40
CA LYS A 419 -14.70 12.36 -17.28
C LYS A 419 -13.72 11.82 -16.24
N MET A 420 -12.70 11.10 -16.66
CA MET A 420 -11.48 11.00 -15.86
C MET A 420 -10.78 12.36 -15.86
N LYS A 421 -10.53 12.95 -14.69
CA LYS A 421 -9.71 14.15 -14.56
C LYS A 421 -8.25 13.72 -14.44
N PHE A 422 -7.49 13.93 -15.50
CA PHE A 422 -6.03 13.78 -15.45
C PHE A 422 -5.39 15.05 -14.85
N PRO A 423 -4.32 14.91 -14.05
CA PRO A 423 -3.66 16.06 -13.41
C PRO A 423 -2.91 16.97 -14.40
N SER A 424 -2.66 16.53 -15.64
CA SER A 424 -2.04 17.34 -16.69
C SER A 424 -2.51 16.91 -18.08
N ASP A 425 -2.39 17.81 -19.06
CA ASP A 425 -2.74 17.50 -20.46
C ASP A 425 -1.70 16.60 -21.16
N GLU A 426 -0.62 16.24 -20.46
CA GLU A 426 0.46 15.38 -20.93
C GLU A 426 0.88 14.40 -19.82
N LEU A 427 0.85 13.11 -20.13
CA LEU A 427 1.33 12.04 -19.25
C LEU A 427 2.56 11.39 -19.89
N ASN A 428 3.66 11.31 -19.17
CA ASN A 428 4.84 10.57 -19.58
C ASN A 428 4.88 9.23 -18.81
N ILE A 429 4.54 8.14 -19.48
CA ILE A 429 4.63 6.79 -18.92
C ILE A 429 5.69 6.02 -19.70
N ASN A 430 6.78 5.64 -19.04
CA ASN A 430 7.90 4.88 -19.63
C ASN A 430 8.55 5.54 -20.87
N GLY A 431 8.60 6.87 -20.92
CA GLY A 431 9.13 7.57 -22.09
C GLY A 431 8.15 7.71 -23.25
N MET A 432 6.93 7.19 -23.11
CA MET A 432 5.83 7.47 -24.03
C MET A 432 5.05 8.70 -23.58
N MET A 433 4.94 9.69 -24.45
CA MET A 433 4.03 10.82 -24.27
C MET A 433 2.62 10.37 -24.63
N ILE A 434 1.71 10.40 -23.65
CA ILE A 434 0.29 10.17 -23.89
C ILE A 434 -0.38 11.54 -23.90
N THR A 435 -0.88 11.96 -25.05
CA THR A 435 -1.75 13.14 -25.16
C THR A 435 -3.19 12.68 -25.32
N TYR A 436 -4.11 13.40 -24.73
CA TYR A 436 -5.55 13.11 -24.91
C TYR A 436 -6.26 14.38 -25.38
N ASP A 437 -7.16 14.20 -26.35
CA ASP A 437 -8.06 15.26 -26.76
C ASP A 437 -9.31 15.29 -25.85
N LYS A 438 -9.58 16.47 -25.29
CA LYS A 438 -10.88 16.75 -24.68
C LYS A 438 -11.89 16.86 -25.83
N LYS A 439 -12.65 15.79 -26.08
CA LYS A 439 -13.90 16.01 -26.81
C LYS A 439 -14.84 16.80 -25.92
N GLU A 440 -15.21 18.00 -26.36
CA GLU A 440 -16.23 18.86 -25.77
C GLU A 440 -17.61 18.17 -25.69
#